data_71aff94064e3f7787c14fcc68fd6c8e6
#
_entry.id   71aff94064e3f7787c14fcc68fd6c8e6
#
_cell.length_a   1.000
_cell.length_b   1.000
_cell.length_c   1.000
_cell.angle_alpha   90.00
_cell.angle_beta   90.00
_cell.angle_gamma   90.00
#
_symmetry.space_group_name_H-M   'P 1'
#
loop_
_entity.id
_entity.type
_entity.pdbx_description
1 polymer ?
#
loop_
_entity_poly.entity_id
_entity_poly.type
_entity_poly.pdbx_seq_one_letter_code
_entity_poly.pdbx_strand_id
1 'polypeptide(L)'
;MSEIANYFLYRNAEGETGLSANSIDDLNLDAEIDYCHSSIGRQYLYYLLLSDKTSGMEKQEALLSSLATHTELRTLLSNALKELDKPDAYSIVSILENDNTGIGAKEMVLINICRFLPLLFLALMLLTHSGVFLTLFVFSFVANAVLHYRNKAKIQRYFFSIPQLLKMIRQAGKLAQNKEFVSVDPSITTDLKDVEGLKKYISYFRFNLSLDNDMAILFYMAAELIRVFFLHEAYAVSRTFHLLKEKATAIHNVYRFIGFVDSILSVAILREELPYYCLPGDNRAGERLRTQAVYHPLIENCIPNDMVLHEKSALITGSNMA
;
A
#
# COMPACT_ATOMS: atom_id res chain seq x y z
N MET A 1 10.20 -5.04 13.70
CA MET A 1 10.01 -5.38 12.28
C MET A 1 9.86 -4.09 11.50
N SER A 2 10.60 -3.91 10.44
CA SER A 2 10.50 -2.71 9.61
C SER A 2 9.16 -2.70 8.84
N GLU A 3 8.60 -1.53 8.59
CA GLU A 3 7.36 -1.38 7.81
C GLU A 3 7.48 -1.96 6.39
N ILE A 4 8.71 -2.12 5.90
CA ILE A 4 9.04 -2.73 4.62
C ILE A 4 8.56 -4.20 4.54
N ALA A 5 8.66 -4.96 5.63
CA ALA A 5 8.25 -6.37 5.67
C ALA A 5 6.72 -6.61 5.66
N ASN A 6 5.90 -5.57 5.85
CA ASN A 6 4.45 -5.74 6.03
C ASN A 6 3.78 -6.46 4.87
N TYR A 7 4.16 -6.15 3.62
CA TYR A 7 3.56 -6.80 2.45
C TYR A 7 3.96 -8.29 2.35
N PHE A 8 5.20 -8.62 2.65
CA PHE A 8 5.66 -10.01 2.72
C PHE A 8 4.92 -10.81 3.78
N LEU A 9 4.73 -10.24 4.98
CA LEU A 9 3.98 -10.87 6.07
C LEU A 9 2.50 -11.09 5.69
N TYR A 10 1.89 -10.13 5.03
CA TYR A 10 0.54 -10.25 4.50
C TYR A 10 0.42 -11.43 3.53
N ARG A 11 1.33 -11.54 2.56
CA ARG A 11 1.32 -12.63 1.57
C ARG A 11 1.63 -13.99 2.20
N ASN A 12 2.51 -14.05 3.19
CA ASN A 12 2.79 -15.27 3.93
C ASN A 12 1.59 -15.76 4.76
N ALA A 13 0.81 -14.85 5.31
CA ALA A 13 -0.43 -15.20 6.01
C ALA A 13 -1.47 -15.82 5.05
N GLU A 14 -1.40 -15.50 3.75
CA GLU A 14 -2.22 -16.11 2.69
C GLU A 14 -1.67 -17.46 2.20
N GLY A 15 -0.57 -17.98 2.79
CA GLY A 15 0.00 -19.29 2.48
C GLY A 15 1.04 -19.30 1.35
N GLU A 16 1.57 -18.14 0.97
CA GLU A 16 2.73 -18.08 0.08
C GLU A 16 4.01 -18.41 0.88
N THR A 17 4.71 -19.46 0.45
CA THR A 17 6.01 -19.84 1.02
C THR A 17 7.12 -19.07 0.32
N GLY A 18 8.08 -18.58 1.09
CA GLY A 18 9.27 -17.89 0.58
C GLY A 18 10.50 -18.22 1.40
N LEU A 19 11.63 -17.60 1.05
CA LEU A 19 12.88 -17.69 1.80
C LEU A 19 12.72 -17.07 3.20
N SER A 20 13.60 -17.41 4.11
CA SER A 20 13.64 -16.80 5.44
C SER A 20 14.04 -15.34 5.34
N ALA A 21 13.32 -14.44 6.04
CA ALA A 21 13.69 -13.03 6.13
C ALA A 21 15.12 -12.82 6.67
N ASN A 22 15.59 -13.72 7.53
CA ASN A 22 16.95 -13.66 8.08
C ASN A 22 18.04 -13.73 6.98
N SER A 23 17.74 -14.39 5.85
CA SER A 23 18.72 -14.50 4.75
C SER A 23 18.98 -13.16 4.04
N ILE A 24 18.00 -12.27 4.01
CA ILE A 24 18.16 -10.91 3.45
C ILE A 24 18.86 -10.01 4.45
N ASP A 25 18.45 -10.07 5.72
CA ASP A 25 19.05 -9.30 6.80
C ASP A 25 20.54 -9.63 6.96
N ASP A 26 20.91 -10.93 6.91
CA ASP A 26 22.29 -11.40 7.01
C ASP A 26 23.18 -10.91 5.86
N LEU A 27 22.60 -10.71 4.67
CA LEU A 27 23.32 -10.27 3.47
C LEU A 27 23.23 -8.75 3.26
N ASN A 28 22.44 -8.03 4.06
CA ASN A 28 22.17 -6.59 3.93
C ASN A 28 21.76 -6.17 2.50
N LEU A 29 21.06 -7.08 1.81
CA LEU A 29 20.73 -6.90 0.39
C LEU A 29 19.70 -5.81 0.17
N ASP A 30 18.76 -5.64 1.10
CA ASP A 30 17.66 -4.70 0.97
C ASP A 30 18.13 -3.23 0.90
N ALA A 31 19.17 -2.87 1.66
CA ALA A 31 19.72 -1.52 1.68
C ALA A 31 20.50 -1.16 0.41
N GLU A 32 21.18 -2.14 -0.19
CA GLU A 32 22.16 -1.89 -1.25
C GLU A 32 21.58 -2.06 -2.67
N ILE A 33 20.47 -2.77 -2.81
CA ILE A 33 19.80 -2.99 -4.09
C ILE A 33 18.47 -2.26 -4.23
N ASP A 34 18.07 -1.52 -3.19
CA ASP A 34 16.82 -0.75 -3.17
C ASP A 34 16.98 0.63 -3.81
N TYR A 35 16.79 0.69 -5.11
CA TYR A 35 16.64 1.94 -5.87
C TYR A 35 15.17 2.30 -6.12
N CYS A 36 14.24 1.74 -5.36
CA CYS A 36 12.81 2.05 -5.50
C CYS A 36 12.51 3.51 -5.16
N HIS A 37 11.62 4.10 -5.94
CA HIS A 37 11.20 5.48 -5.80
C HIS A 37 9.95 5.66 -4.94
N SER A 38 9.33 4.56 -4.49
CA SER A 38 8.13 4.60 -3.66
C SER A 38 8.22 3.62 -2.49
N SER A 39 7.52 3.94 -1.41
CA SER A 39 7.37 3.04 -0.27
C SER A 39 6.69 1.71 -0.65
N ILE A 40 5.80 1.73 -1.64
CA ILE A 40 5.14 0.55 -2.18
C ILE A 40 6.14 -0.35 -2.93
N GLY A 41 7.02 0.27 -3.73
CA GLY A 41 8.07 -0.43 -4.45
C GLY A 41 9.03 -1.15 -3.51
N ARG A 42 9.47 -0.48 -2.44
CA ARG A 42 10.34 -1.09 -1.42
C ARG A 42 9.71 -2.32 -0.76
N GLN A 43 8.44 -2.23 -0.36
CA GLN A 43 7.72 -3.38 0.20
C GLN A 43 7.59 -4.53 -0.81
N TYR A 44 7.34 -4.20 -2.07
CA TYR A 44 7.17 -5.20 -3.11
C TYR A 44 8.50 -5.82 -3.53
N LEU A 45 9.59 -5.04 -3.61
CA LEU A 45 10.94 -5.54 -3.87
C LEU A 45 11.38 -6.51 -2.76
N TYR A 46 11.17 -6.14 -1.49
CA TYR A 46 11.45 -7.01 -0.35
C TYR A 46 10.67 -8.33 -0.46
N TYR A 47 9.40 -8.28 -0.83
CA TYR A 47 8.59 -9.47 -1.08
C TYR A 47 9.15 -10.32 -2.24
N LEU A 48 9.55 -9.70 -3.36
CA LEU A 48 10.12 -10.43 -4.50
C LEU A 48 11.42 -11.16 -4.15
N LEU A 49 12.30 -10.53 -3.38
CA LEU A 49 13.56 -11.13 -2.94
C LEU A 49 13.36 -12.38 -2.07
N LEU A 50 12.24 -12.44 -1.35
CA LEU A 50 11.89 -13.56 -0.48
C LEU A 50 10.97 -14.58 -1.15
N SER A 51 10.41 -14.28 -2.32
CA SER A 51 9.44 -15.14 -3.00
C SER A 51 10.11 -16.02 -4.06
N ASP A 52 9.66 -17.28 -4.17
CA ASP A 52 10.14 -18.23 -5.18
C ASP A 52 9.54 -18.01 -6.58
N LYS A 53 8.90 -16.86 -6.84
CA LYS A 53 8.18 -16.63 -8.10
C LYS A 53 9.12 -16.19 -9.21
N THR A 54 9.40 -17.12 -10.13
CA THR A 54 10.22 -16.90 -11.34
C THR A 54 9.40 -16.69 -12.62
N SER A 55 8.05 -16.67 -12.54
CA SER A 55 7.20 -16.56 -13.72
C SER A 55 7.19 -15.16 -14.34
N GLY A 56 7.26 -15.09 -15.67
CA GLY A 56 7.12 -13.83 -16.42
C GLY A 56 8.42 -13.09 -16.70
N MET A 57 9.58 -13.73 -16.58
CA MET A 57 10.90 -13.11 -16.81
C MET A 57 11.03 -12.44 -18.18
N GLU A 58 10.46 -13.00 -19.24
CA GLU A 58 10.52 -12.41 -20.60
C GLU A 58 9.86 -11.02 -20.65
N LYS A 59 8.70 -10.87 -20.01
CA LYS A 59 7.99 -9.56 -19.94
C LYS A 59 8.75 -8.55 -19.09
N GLN A 60 9.40 -9.02 -18.04
CA GLN A 60 10.24 -8.18 -17.18
C GLN A 60 11.45 -7.66 -17.97
N GLU A 61 12.15 -8.52 -18.70
CA GLU A 61 13.29 -8.15 -19.52
C GLU A 61 12.89 -7.19 -20.67
N ALA A 62 11.73 -7.38 -21.27
CA ALA A 62 11.22 -6.45 -22.28
C ALA A 62 11.01 -5.04 -21.70
N LEU A 63 10.40 -4.94 -20.50
CA LEU A 63 10.21 -3.65 -19.83
C LEU A 63 11.55 -3.04 -19.38
N LEU A 64 12.47 -3.84 -18.84
CA LEU A 64 13.83 -3.40 -18.48
C LEU A 64 14.56 -2.81 -19.69
N SER A 65 14.52 -3.47 -20.84
CA SER A 65 15.12 -3.00 -22.09
C SER A 65 14.50 -1.68 -22.55
N SER A 66 13.17 -1.53 -22.42
CA SER A 66 12.48 -0.29 -22.73
C SER A 66 12.88 0.85 -21.80
N LEU A 67 13.01 0.60 -20.50
CA LEU A 67 13.45 1.61 -19.52
C LEU A 67 14.91 2.03 -19.72
N ALA A 68 15.78 1.12 -20.17
CA ALA A 68 17.17 1.42 -20.49
C ALA A 68 17.31 2.30 -21.74
N THR A 69 16.43 2.12 -22.73
CA THR A 69 16.53 2.82 -24.04
C THR A 69 15.72 4.13 -24.07
N HIS A 70 14.60 4.22 -23.35
CA HIS A 70 13.66 5.34 -23.42
C HIS A 70 13.70 6.20 -22.13
N THR A 71 14.53 7.24 -22.12
CA THR A 71 14.69 8.17 -20.99
C THR A 71 13.38 8.85 -20.60
N GLU A 72 12.50 9.15 -21.56
CA GLU A 72 11.19 9.78 -21.29
C GLU A 72 10.29 8.85 -20.48
N LEU A 73 10.26 7.55 -20.83
CA LEU A 73 9.49 6.53 -20.12
C LEU A 73 9.98 6.38 -18.66
N ARG A 74 11.29 6.34 -18.50
CA ARG A 74 11.94 6.29 -17.18
C ARG A 74 11.62 7.52 -16.33
N THR A 75 11.68 8.71 -16.92
CA THR A 75 11.36 9.98 -16.22
C THR A 75 9.89 10.03 -15.82
N LEU A 76 8.98 9.62 -16.70
CA LEU A 76 7.55 9.53 -16.41
C LEU A 76 7.30 8.59 -15.23
N LEU A 77 7.88 7.39 -15.26
CA LEU A 77 7.75 6.41 -14.18
C LEU A 77 8.32 6.94 -12.86
N SER A 78 9.54 7.44 -12.86
CA SER A 78 10.20 8.00 -11.68
C SER A 78 9.38 9.13 -11.03
N ASN A 79 8.86 10.07 -11.82
CA ASN A 79 8.04 11.17 -11.31
C ASN A 79 6.70 10.69 -10.73
N ALA A 80 6.07 9.68 -11.35
CA ALA A 80 4.83 9.11 -10.83
C ALA A 80 5.06 8.40 -9.48
N LEU A 81 6.17 7.66 -9.35
CA LEU A 81 6.50 6.88 -8.16
C LEU A 81 6.94 7.75 -6.98
N LYS A 82 7.73 8.81 -7.21
CA LYS A 82 8.16 9.76 -6.18
C LYS A 82 7.00 10.42 -5.43
N GLU A 83 5.84 10.58 -6.06
CA GLU A 83 4.65 11.05 -5.35
C GLU A 83 4.15 10.08 -4.28
N LEU A 84 4.55 8.80 -4.36
CA LEU A 84 4.20 7.72 -3.43
C LEU A 84 5.30 7.43 -2.39
N ASP A 85 6.37 8.21 -2.37
CA ASP A 85 7.44 8.09 -1.39
C ASP A 85 7.06 8.84 -0.09
N LYS A 86 6.14 8.23 0.65
CA LYS A 86 5.65 8.74 1.94
C LYS A 86 5.54 7.58 2.94
N PRO A 87 5.94 7.78 4.21
CA PRO A 87 5.83 6.76 5.25
C PRO A 87 4.41 6.20 5.38
N ASP A 88 3.40 7.07 5.25
CA ASP A 88 1.99 6.65 5.34
C ASP A 88 1.58 5.63 4.25
N ALA A 89 2.33 5.54 3.14
CA ALA A 89 2.05 4.58 2.08
C ALA A 89 2.34 3.13 2.50
N TYR A 90 3.26 2.91 3.45
CA TYR A 90 3.51 1.58 4.02
C TYR A 90 2.26 0.99 4.68
N SER A 91 1.38 1.84 5.21
CA SER A 91 0.16 1.41 5.88
C SER A 91 -1.00 1.03 4.92
N ILE A 92 -0.82 1.17 3.60
CA ILE A 92 -1.86 0.75 2.63
C ILE A 92 -2.16 -0.74 2.77
N VAL A 93 -1.14 -1.56 2.99
CA VAL A 93 -1.28 -3.00 3.19
C VAL A 93 -2.20 -3.31 4.37
N SER A 94 -2.09 -2.57 5.47
CA SER A 94 -2.92 -2.78 6.66
C SER A 94 -4.42 -2.51 6.41
N ILE A 95 -4.76 -1.71 5.38
CA ILE A 95 -6.15 -1.52 4.96
C ILE A 95 -6.69 -2.80 4.29
N LEU A 96 -5.83 -3.53 3.58
CA LEU A 96 -6.17 -4.77 2.89
C LEU A 96 -6.28 -5.96 3.86
N GLU A 97 -5.42 -6.01 4.88
CA GLU A 97 -5.35 -7.07 5.88
C GLU A 97 -6.52 -7.09 6.88
N ASN A 98 -7.03 -5.90 7.23
CA ASN A 98 -7.93 -5.77 8.35
C ASN A 98 -9.38 -6.14 8.01
N ASP A 99 -9.75 -7.39 8.29
CA ASP A 99 -11.16 -7.82 8.37
C ASP A 99 -11.95 -7.11 9.49
N ASN A 100 -11.26 -6.56 10.48
CA ASN A 100 -11.81 -5.85 11.63
C ASN A 100 -11.68 -4.33 11.48
N THR A 101 -12.25 -3.77 10.43
CA THR A 101 -12.41 -2.32 10.27
C THR A 101 -13.32 -1.77 11.36
N GLY A 102 -12.86 -1.70 12.55
CA GLY A 102 -13.36 -0.92 13.70
C GLY A 102 -14.85 -0.69 13.92
N ILE A 103 -15.69 -0.76 12.90
CA ILE A 103 -17.14 -0.52 12.97
C ILE A 103 -17.87 -1.77 12.47
N GLY A 104 -18.29 -2.62 13.40
CA GLY A 104 -19.04 -3.84 13.08
C GLY A 104 -20.46 -3.54 12.56
N ALA A 105 -21.09 -4.53 11.92
CA ALA A 105 -22.47 -4.40 11.40
C ALA A 105 -23.47 -3.93 12.48
N LYS A 106 -23.36 -4.43 13.71
CA LYS A 106 -24.20 -4.02 14.85
C LYS A 106 -23.97 -2.55 15.22
N GLU A 107 -22.72 -2.10 15.20
CA GLU A 107 -22.36 -0.71 15.50
C GLU A 107 -22.85 0.23 14.39
N MET A 108 -22.86 -0.24 13.14
CA MET A 108 -23.42 0.49 12.00
C MET A 108 -24.93 0.70 12.12
N VAL A 109 -25.68 -0.33 12.53
CA VAL A 109 -27.12 -0.22 12.82
C VAL A 109 -27.35 0.80 13.94
N LEU A 110 -26.56 0.73 15.01
CA LEU A 110 -26.63 1.68 16.12
C LEU A 110 -26.39 3.12 15.64
N ILE A 111 -25.35 3.36 14.84
CA ILE A 111 -25.05 4.68 14.26
C ILE A 111 -26.23 5.18 13.42
N ASN A 112 -26.83 4.31 12.58
CA ASN A 112 -27.98 4.66 11.75
C ASN A 112 -29.21 5.06 12.56
N ILE A 113 -29.45 4.42 13.69
CA ILE A 113 -30.55 4.80 14.60
C ILE A 113 -30.20 6.10 15.34
N CYS A 114 -29.04 6.16 15.96
CA CYS A 114 -28.64 7.27 16.83
C CYS A 114 -28.54 8.60 16.09
N ARG A 115 -28.17 8.62 14.82
CA ARG A 115 -28.05 9.87 14.05
C ARG A 115 -29.37 10.62 13.85
N PHE A 116 -30.51 9.91 13.93
CA PHE A 116 -31.84 10.54 13.76
C PHE A 116 -32.54 10.84 15.10
N LEU A 117 -32.09 10.22 16.21
CA LEU A 117 -32.71 10.41 17.52
C LEU A 117 -32.76 11.89 18.01
N PRO A 118 -31.66 12.68 17.90
CA PRO A 118 -31.71 14.07 18.30
C PRO A 118 -32.73 14.88 17.51
N LEU A 119 -32.85 14.66 16.20
CA LEU A 119 -33.85 15.32 15.37
C LEU A 119 -35.26 14.93 15.78
N LEU A 120 -35.53 13.67 16.04
CA LEU A 120 -36.82 13.17 16.49
C LEU A 120 -37.22 13.82 17.82
N PHE A 121 -36.33 13.83 18.82
CA PHE A 121 -36.61 14.40 20.11
C PHE A 121 -36.74 15.92 20.06
N LEU A 122 -35.99 16.61 19.22
CA LEU A 122 -36.15 18.04 18.97
C LEU A 122 -37.52 18.35 18.36
N ALA A 123 -37.96 17.59 17.35
CA ALA A 123 -39.28 17.76 16.74
C ALA A 123 -40.41 17.51 17.76
N LEU A 124 -40.31 16.43 18.56
CA LEU A 124 -41.29 16.15 19.60
C LEU A 124 -41.32 17.21 20.70
N MET A 125 -40.17 17.77 21.07
CA MET A 125 -40.10 18.90 22.02
C MET A 125 -40.83 20.12 21.47
N LEU A 126 -40.64 20.47 20.20
CA LEU A 126 -41.31 21.62 19.58
C LEU A 126 -42.82 21.42 19.43
N LEU A 127 -43.26 20.19 19.19
CA LEU A 127 -44.70 19.86 19.05
C LEU A 127 -45.44 19.77 20.39
N THR A 128 -44.78 19.23 21.41
CA THR A 128 -45.45 18.92 22.72
C THR A 128 -45.12 19.94 23.82
N HIS A 129 -44.14 20.81 23.61
CA HIS A 129 -43.60 21.73 24.60
C HIS A 129 -43.21 21.06 25.94
N SER A 130 -42.93 19.75 25.92
CA SER A 130 -42.65 18.97 27.14
C SER A 130 -41.15 18.95 27.45
N GLY A 131 -40.76 19.24 28.69
CA GLY A 131 -39.39 19.19 29.18
C GLY A 131 -38.75 17.79 29.13
N VAL A 132 -39.56 16.73 29.09
CA VAL A 132 -39.08 15.36 28.96
C VAL A 132 -38.38 15.17 27.63
N PHE A 133 -38.89 15.72 26.52
CA PHE A 133 -38.22 15.61 25.22
C PHE A 133 -36.96 16.45 25.11
N LEU A 134 -36.87 17.55 25.88
CA LEU A 134 -35.61 18.30 25.98
C LEU A 134 -34.51 17.46 26.66
N THR A 135 -34.84 16.78 27.76
CA THR A 135 -33.89 15.87 28.42
C THR A 135 -33.47 14.74 27.54
N LEU A 136 -34.36 14.10 26.78
CA LEU A 136 -34.08 13.06 25.83
C LEU A 136 -33.21 13.56 24.64
N PHE A 137 -33.46 14.78 24.16
CA PHE A 137 -32.64 15.43 23.15
C PHE A 137 -31.20 15.60 23.63
N VAL A 138 -30.99 16.19 24.83
CA VAL A 138 -29.66 16.39 25.40
C VAL A 138 -28.94 15.04 25.60
N PHE A 139 -29.63 14.05 26.14
CA PHE A 139 -29.08 12.73 26.36
C PHE A 139 -28.67 12.04 25.05
N SER A 140 -29.51 12.12 24.00
CA SER A 140 -29.20 11.57 22.70
C SER A 140 -28.01 12.27 22.04
N PHE A 141 -27.89 13.60 22.23
CA PHE A 141 -26.75 14.36 21.73
C PHE A 141 -25.44 13.95 22.43
N VAL A 142 -25.46 13.80 23.75
CA VAL A 142 -24.28 13.32 24.51
C VAL A 142 -23.90 11.90 24.09
N ALA A 143 -24.88 11.01 23.91
CA ALA A 143 -24.62 9.65 23.40
C ALA A 143 -23.98 9.68 22.01
N ASN A 144 -24.45 10.56 21.12
CA ASN A 144 -23.84 10.74 19.79
C ASN A 144 -22.42 11.29 19.91
N ALA A 145 -22.14 12.21 20.82
CA ALA A 145 -20.78 12.71 21.05
C ALA A 145 -19.84 11.57 21.49
N VAL A 146 -20.26 10.74 22.45
CA VAL A 146 -19.47 9.58 22.90
C VAL A 146 -19.22 8.61 21.75
N LEU A 147 -20.23 8.28 20.95
CA LEU A 147 -20.07 7.41 19.78
C LEU A 147 -19.15 8.03 18.72
N HIS A 148 -19.29 9.33 18.45
CA HIS A 148 -18.44 10.06 17.51
C HIS A 148 -16.96 9.99 17.89
N TYR A 149 -16.61 10.39 19.12
CA TYR A 149 -15.21 10.42 19.56
C TYR A 149 -14.61 9.03 19.70
N ARG A 150 -15.40 8.03 20.13
CA ARG A 150 -14.97 6.65 20.17
C ARG A 150 -14.63 6.11 18.77
N ASN A 151 -15.46 6.42 17.79
CA ASN A 151 -15.22 6.00 16.41
C ASN A 151 -14.10 6.81 15.76
N LYS A 152 -13.99 8.10 16.03
CA LYS A 152 -12.89 8.95 15.55
C LYS A 152 -11.52 8.40 15.94
N ALA A 153 -11.35 7.92 17.17
CA ALA A 153 -10.11 7.29 17.62
C ALA A 153 -9.76 6.01 16.87
N LYS A 154 -10.77 5.17 16.52
CA LYS A 154 -10.57 3.96 15.71
C LYS A 154 -10.15 4.30 14.27
N ILE A 155 -10.71 5.35 13.71
CA ILE A 155 -10.55 5.78 12.31
C ILE A 155 -9.23 6.50 12.11
N GLN A 156 -8.73 7.21 13.12
CA GLN A 156 -7.53 8.03 13.04
C GLN A 156 -6.31 7.24 12.54
N ARG A 157 -6.26 5.94 12.83
CA ARG A 157 -5.22 5.02 12.37
C ARG A 157 -5.15 4.92 10.84
N TYR A 158 -6.28 5.03 10.15
CA TYR A 158 -6.37 4.89 8.69
C TYR A 158 -6.43 6.23 7.95
N PHE A 159 -6.51 7.32 8.71
CA PHE A 159 -6.70 8.65 8.15
C PHE A 159 -5.58 9.06 7.19
N PHE A 160 -4.35 8.68 7.50
CA PHE A 160 -3.19 9.00 6.67
C PHE A 160 -3.01 8.05 5.48
N SER A 161 -3.38 6.78 5.63
CA SER A 161 -3.21 5.75 4.59
C SER A 161 -4.21 5.89 3.44
N ILE A 162 -5.43 6.33 3.72
CA ILE A 162 -6.48 6.49 2.70
C ILE A 162 -6.11 7.52 1.61
N PRO A 163 -5.56 8.71 1.91
CA PRO A 163 -5.09 9.63 0.88
C PRO A 163 -3.95 9.05 0.02
N GLN A 164 -3.08 8.23 0.60
CA GLN A 164 -2.01 7.55 -0.14
C GLN A 164 -2.56 6.48 -1.09
N LEU A 165 -3.59 5.74 -0.67
CA LEU A 165 -4.32 4.83 -1.54
C LEU A 165 -4.89 5.54 -2.78
N LEU A 166 -5.48 6.73 -2.61
CA LEU A 166 -5.97 7.53 -3.75
C LEU A 166 -4.85 8.01 -4.67
N LYS A 167 -3.71 8.39 -4.10
CA LYS A 167 -2.54 8.75 -4.89
C LYS A 167 -2.06 7.55 -5.70
N MET A 168 -1.96 6.37 -5.06
CA MET A 168 -1.59 5.12 -5.73
C MET A 168 -2.49 4.83 -6.93
N ILE A 169 -3.83 4.85 -6.75
CA ILE A 169 -4.79 4.63 -7.83
C ILE A 169 -4.61 5.67 -8.95
N ARG A 170 -4.34 6.94 -8.60
CA ARG A 170 -4.11 8.00 -9.59
C ARG A 170 -2.84 7.78 -10.39
N GLN A 171 -1.73 7.44 -9.73
CA GLN A 171 -0.45 7.21 -10.40
C GLN A 171 -0.51 5.95 -11.27
N ALA A 172 -1.13 4.87 -10.77
CA ALA A 172 -1.38 3.68 -11.58
C ALA A 172 -2.21 4.02 -12.84
N GLY A 173 -3.23 4.88 -12.70
CA GLY A 173 -4.02 5.35 -13.85
C GLY A 173 -3.24 6.16 -14.86
N LYS A 174 -2.22 6.95 -14.44
CA LYS A 174 -1.31 7.64 -15.36
C LYS A 174 -0.39 6.65 -16.08
N LEU A 175 0.19 5.70 -15.35
CA LEU A 175 1.08 4.69 -15.92
C LEU A 175 0.35 3.76 -16.89
N ALA A 176 -0.90 3.40 -16.58
CA ALA A 176 -1.73 2.55 -17.45
C ALA A 176 -2.16 3.21 -18.78
N GLN A 177 -1.83 4.48 -19.01
CA GLN A 177 -1.99 5.12 -20.33
C GLN A 177 -0.88 4.72 -21.31
N ASN A 178 0.24 4.21 -20.79
CA ASN A 178 1.34 3.74 -21.62
C ASN A 178 1.25 2.23 -21.85
N LYS A 179 1.33 1.83 -23.12
CA LYS A 179 1.20 0.42 -23.55
C LYS A 179 2.29 -0.49 -22.96
N GLU A 180 3.47 0.04 -22.74
CA GLU A 180 4.60 -0.73 -22.21
C GLU A 180 4.34 -1.21 -20.78
N PHE A 181 3.79 -0.34 -19.92
CA PHE A 181 3.41 -0.75 -18.57
C PHE A 181 2.19 -1.69 -18.56
N VAL A 182 1.21 -1.45 -19.43
CA VAL A 182 0.02 -2.33 -19.56
C VAL A 182 0.39 -3.70 -20.08
N SER A 183 1.42 -3.83 -20.93
CA SER A 183 1.85 -5.15 -21.47
C SER A 183 2.29 -6.12 -20.38
N VAL A 184 2.80 -5.61 -19.26
CA VAL A 184 3.24 -6.39 -18.11
C VAL A 184 2.06 -6.98 -17.34
N ASP A 185 1.03 -6.16 -17.10
CA ASP A 185 -0.20 -6.60 -16.45
C ASP A 185 -1.43 -6.00 -17.18
N PRO A 186 -1.98 -6.70 -18.17
CA PRO A 186 -3.13 -6.21 -18.94
C PRO A 186 -4.42 -6.06 -18.10
N SER A 187 -4.52 -6.76 -16.95
CA SER A 187 -5.68 -6.68 -16.08
C SER A 187 -5.82 -5.33 -15.37
N ILE A 188 -4.73 -4.56 -15.28
CA ILE A 188 -4.69 -3.28 -14.58
C ILE A 188 -5.77 -2.30 -15.05
N THR A 189 -6.10 -2.31 -16.34
CA THR A 189 -7.13 -1.42 -16.90
C THR A 189 -8.53 -1.76 -16.37
N THR A 190 -8.81 -3.04 -16.11
CA THR A 190 -10.07 -3.49 -15.51
C THR A 190 -10.09 -3.17 -14.01
N ASP A 191 -8.99 -3.46 -13.31
CA ASP A 191 -8.87 -3.19 -11.88
C ASP A 191 -9.00 -1.68 -11.58
N LEU A 192 -8.41 -0.81 -12.42
CA LEU A 192 -8.55 0.63 -12.30
C LEU A 192 -9.98 1.12 -12.49
N LYS A 193 -10.75 0.55 -13.42
CA LYS A 193 -12.18 0.85 -13.58
C LYS A 193 -12.97 0.45 -12.34
N ASP A 194 -12.66 -0.70 -11.78
CA ASP A 194 -13.31 -1.21 -10.57
C ASP A 194 -13.09 -0.31 -9.35
N VAL A 195 -11.90 0.28 -9.21
CA VAL A 195 -11.58 1.16 -8.09
C VAL A 195 -11.91 2.64 -8.36
N GLU A 196 -12.30 3.01 -9.57
CA GLU A 196 -12.58 4.41 -9.92
C GLU A 196 -13.68 5.03 -9.04
N GLY A 197 -14.71 4.25 -8.72
CA GLY A 197 -15.81 4.66 -7.85
C GLY A 197 -15.37 5.07 -6.44
N LEU A 198 -14.23 4.55 -5.94
CA LEU A 198 -13.71 4.88 -4.62
C LEU A 198 -13.32 6.36 -4.49
N LYS A 199 -12.88 7.02 -5.56
CA LYS A 199 -12.46 8.43 -5.55
C LYS A 199 -13.53 9.35 -4.96
N LYS A 200 -14.82 9.09 -5.25
CA LYS A 200 -15.95 9.89 -4.78
C LYS A 200 -16.14 9.78 -3.26
N TYR A 201 -16.00 8.57 -2.71
CA TYR A 201 -16.22 8.32 -1.28
C TYR A 201 -15.04 8.74 -0.42
N ILE A 202 -13.84 8.55 -0.95
CA ILE A 202 -12.61 8.88 -0.22
C ILE A 202 -12.32 10.40 -0.24
N SER A 203 -12.91 11.17 -1.16
CA SER A 203 -12.75 12.63 -1.18
C SER A 203 -13.14 13.30 0.14
N TYR A 204 -14.01 12.66 0.93
CA TYR A 204 -14.37 13.09 2.28
C TYR A 204 -13.16 13.20 3.22
N PHE A 205 -12.17 12.32 3.09
CA PHE A 205 -10.95 12.32 3.91
C PHE A 205 -9.95 13.44 3.57
N ARG A 206 -10.19 14.19 2.49
CA ARG A 206 -9.33 15.32 2.10
C ARG A 206 -9.63 16.63 2.82
N PHE A 207 -10.68 16.70 3.61
CA PHE A 207 -11.11 17.93 4.23
C PHE A 207 -10.32 18.22 5.51
N ASN A 208 -9.04 18.59 5.36
CA ASN A 208 -8.28 19.30 6.38
C ASN A 208 -8.42 20.79 6.11
N LEU A 209 -9.23 21.45 6.92
CA LEU A 209 -9.27 22.91 6.98
C LEU A 209 -7.93 23.38 7.60
N SER A 210 -7.19 24.20 6.87
CA SER A 210 -6.15 25.03 7.47
C SER A 210 -6.81 26.02 8.42
N LEU A 211 -6.49 25.92 9.70
CA LEU A 211 -7.06 26.78 10.75
C LEU A 211 -6.23 28.08 10.89
N ASP A 212 -6.16 28.86 9.81
CA ASP A 212 -5.24 30.01 9.75
C ASP A 212 -5.85 31.32 10.28
N ASN A 213 -7.15 31.36 10.64
CA ASN A 213 -7.79 32.53 11.20
C ASN A 213 -9.01 32.18 12.10
N ASP A 214 -9.45 33.16 12.92
CA ASP A 214 -10.53 32.98 13.90
C ASP A 214 -11.86 32.57 13.27
N MET A 215 -12.18 33.07 12.08
CA MET A 215 -13.37 32.65 11.34
C MET A 215 -13.34 31.19 10.93
N ALA A 216 -12.17 30.69 10.52
CA ALA A 216 -11.99 29.28 10.19
C ALA A 216 -12.21 28.38 11.42
N ILE A 217 -11.80 28.84 12.62
CA ILE A 217 -12.05 28.13 13.89
C ILE A 217 -13.54 28.03 14.17
N LEU A 218 -14.30 29.10 14.02
CA LEU A 218 -15.76 29.11 14.24
C LEU A 218 -16.49 28.19 13.26
N PHE A 219 -16.12 28.21 11.98
CA PHE A 219 -16.65 27.29 10.97
C PHE A 219 -16.29 25.84 11.28
N TYR A 220 -15.08 25.57 11.75
CA TYR A 220 -14.67 24.24 12.16
C TYR A 220 -15.49 23.73 13.34
N MET A 221 -15.71 24.58 14.38
CA MET A 221 -16.54 24.21 15.54
C MET A 221 -18.00 23.94 15.15
N ALA A 222 -18.56 24.75 14.27
CA ALA A 222 -19.93 24.56 13.77
C ALA A 222 -20.03 23.25 12.94
N ALA A 223 -19.03 23.00 12.08
CA ALA A 223 -18.96 21.75 11.31
C ALA A 223 -18.80 20.51 12.22
N GLU A 224 -17.99 20.63 13.28
CA GLU A 224 -17.81 19.53 14.26
C GLU A 224 -19.10 19.22 15.01
N LEU A 225 -19.86 20.26 15.44
CA LEU A 225 -21.20 20.08 16.04
C LEU A 225 -22.14 19.33 15.09
N ILE A 226 -22.16 19.69 13.81
CA ILE A 226 -22.97 19.01 12.79
C ILE A 226 -22.52 17.55 12.61
N ARG A 227 -21.21 17.28 12.59
CA ARG A 227 -20.65 15.91 12.50
C ARG A 227 -21.07 15.05 13.68
N VAL A 228 -21.00 15.59 14.91
CA VAL A 228 -21.44 14.92 16.14
C VAL A 228 -22.94 14.67 16.10
N PHE A 229 -23.72 15.69 15.71
CA PHE A 229 -25.17 15.62 15.68
C PHE A 229 -25.69 14.51 14.77
N PHE A 230 -25.15 14.43 13.54
CA PHE A 230 -25.60 13.48 12.54
C PHE A 230 -24.78 12.20 12.47
N LEU A 231 -23.74 12.05 13.29
CA LEU A 231 -22.76 10.94 13.19
C LEU A 231 -22.27 10.69 11.74
N HIS A 232 -22.22 11.78 10.95
CA HIS A 232 -21.97 11.70 9.51
C HIS A 232 -20.60 11.11 9.22
N GLU A 233 -19.59 11.44 10.03
CA GLU A 233 -18.22 10.93 9.88
C GLU A 233 -18.16 9.42 10.08
N ALA A 234 -18.74 8.90 11.16
CA ALA A 234 -18.76 7.47 11.44
C ALA A 234 -19.48 6.69 10.34
N TYR A 235 -20.57 7.22 9.81
CA TYR A 235 -21.29 6.64 8.68
C TYR A 235 -20.46 6.63 7.39
N ALA A 236 -19.88 7.78 7.01
CA ALA A 236 -19.08 7.93 5.81
C ALA A 236 -17.87 6.99 5.82
N VAL A 237 -17.21 6.90 6.97
CA VAL A 237 -16.07 6.01 7.18
C VAL A 237 -16.47 4.54 7.05
N SER A 238 -17.51 4.12 7.77
CA SER A 238 -17.98 2.74 7.67
C SER A 238 -18.35 2.36 6.24
N ARG A 239 -19.02 3.25 5.52
CA ARG A 239 -19.34 3.06 4.10
C ARG A 239 -18.08 2.93 3.23
N THR A 240 -17.06 3.77 3.51
CA THR A 240 -15.79 3.72 2.79
C THR A 240 -15.07 2.40 3.02
N PHE A 241 -14.99 1.93 4.27
CA PHE A 241 -14.35 0.65 4.57
C PHE A 241 -15.08 -0.54 3.95
N HIS A 242 -16.41 -0.51 3.93
CA HIS A 242 -17.19 -1.54 3.24
C HIS A 242 -16.84 -1.61 1.75
N LEU A 243 -16.76 -0.44 1.08
CA LEU A 243 -16.35 -0.36 -0.32
C LEU A 243 -14.89 -0.77 -0.54
N LEU A 244 -13.98 -0.42 0.36
CA LEU A 244 -12.59 -0.87 0.30
C LEU A 244 -12.49 -2.39 0.37
N LYS A 245 -13.30 -3.02 1.24
CA LYS A 245 -13.37 -4.49 1.36
C LYS A 245 -13.96 -5.14 0.11
N GLU A 246 -15.03 -4.60 -0.45
CA GLU A 246 -15.62 -5.08 -1.72
C GLU A 246 -14.63 -5.00 -2.89
N LYS A 247 -13.73 -4.02 -2.87
CA LYS A 247 -12.75 -3.76 -3.95
C LYS A 247 -11.32 -4.19 -3.57
N ALA A 248 -11.15 -4.94 -2.49
CA ALA A 248 -9.83 -5.31 -1.96
C ALA A 248 -8.94 -6.00 -3.00
N THR A 249 -9.49 -6.92 -3.80
CA THR A 249 -8.74 -7.61 -4.86
C THR A 249 -8.22 -6.64 -5.92
N ALA A 250 -9.07 -5.73 -6.41
CA ALA A 250 -8.66 -4.74 -7.41
C ALA A 250 -7.63 -3.75 -6.82
N ILE A 251 -7.80 -3.33 -5.56
CA ILE A 251 -6.83 -2.47 -4.85
C ILE A 251 -5.48 -3.20 -4.71
N HIS A 252 -5.51 -4.47 -4.33
CA HIS A 252 -4.31 -5.29 -4.22
C HIS A 252 -3.60 -5.45 -5.58
N ASN A 253 -4.34 -5.66 -6.67
CA ASN A 253 -3.77 -5.73 -8.01
C ASN A 253 -3.12 -4.39 -8.43
N VAL A 254 -3.75 -3.26 -8.11
CA VAL A 254 -3.17 -1.92 -8.35
C VAL A 254 -1.91 -1.73 -7.51
N TYR A 255 -1.91 -2.16 -6.24
CA TYR A 255 -0.74 -2.12 -5.38
C TYR A 255 0.41 -2.95 -5.97
N ARG A 256 0.12 -4.19 -6.37
CA ARG A 256 1.07 -5.09 -7.01
C ARG A 256 1.64 -4.50 -8.30
N PHE A 257 0.80 -3.88 -9.13
CA PHE A 257 1.24 -3.23 -10.36
C PHE A 257 2.24 -2.10 -10.08
N ILE A 258 1.95 -1.18 -9.15
CA ILE A 258 2.87 -0.11 -8.76
C ILE A 258 4.17 -0.68 -8.19
N GLY A 259 4.07 -1.61 -7.25
CA GLY A 259 5.23 -2.25 -6.65
C GLY A 259 6.11 -2.94 -7.69
N PHE A 260 5.50 -3.64 -8.63
CA PHE A 260 6.22 -4.35 -9.69
C PHE A 260 6.96 -3.40 -10.62
N VAL A 261 6.32 -2.36 -11.16
CA VAL A 261 6.99 -1.43 -12.08
C VAL A 261 8.11 -0.63 -11.40
N ASP A 262 7.96 -0.34 -10.09
CA ASP A 262 9.01 0.31 -9.30
C ASP A 262 10.20 -0.64 -9.05
N SER A 263 9.92 -1.91 -8.75
CA SER A 263 10.97 -2.92 -8.61
C SER A 263 11.74 -3.12 -9.92
N ILE A 264 11.07 -3.10 -11.07
CA ILE A 264 11.74 -3.16 -12.38
C ILE A 264 12.60 -1.92 -12.61
N LEU A 265 12.16 -0.74 -12.24
CA LEU A 265 12.97 0.48 -12.30
C LEU A 265 14.21 0.36 -11.40
N SER A 266 14.04 -0.15 -10.18
CA SER A 266 15.15 -0.41 -9.25
C SER A 266 16.21 -1.34 -9.88
N VAL A 267 15.76 -2.45 -10.48
CA VAL A 267 16.67 -3.38 -11.17
C VAL A 267 17.36 -2.72 -12.39
N ALA A 268 16.65 -1.86 -13.13
CA ALA A 268 17.24 -1.14 -14.25
C ALA A 268 18.38 -0.22 -13.79
N ILE A 269 18.18 0.50 -12.70
CA ILE A 269 19.22 1.37 -12.10
C ILE A 269 20.39 0.54 -11.58
N LEU A 270 20.12 -0.54 -10.84
CA LEU A 270 21.14 -1.44 -10.35
C LEU A 270 22.04 -1.98 -11.49
N ARG A 271 21.43 -2.43 -12.60
CA ARG A 271 22.18 -2.96 -13.76
C ARG A 271 23.11 -1.93 -14.40
N GLU A 272 22.77 -0.64 -14.36
CA GLU A 272 23.62 0.44 -14.86
C GLU A 272 24.83 0.68 -13.96
N GLU A 273 24.70 0.43 -12.67
CA GLU A 273 25.77 0.64 -11.69
C GLU A 273 26.72 -0.57 -11.57
N LEU A 274 26.23 -1.79 -11.92
CA LEU A 274 27.06 -2.99 -11.88
C LEU A 274 28.08 -3.01 -13.02
N PRO A 275 29.32 -3.45 -12.76
CA PRO A 275 30.37 -3.56 -13.79
C PRO A 275 29.97 -4.58 -14.88
N TYR A 276 29.28 -5.62 -14.52
CA TYR A 276 28.66 -6.60 -15.42
C TYR A 276 27.60 -7.43 -14.69
N TYR A 277 26.69 -8.00 -15.43
CA TYR A 277 25.68 -8.94 -14.96
C TYR A 277 25.37 -9.97 -16.04
N CYS A 278 24.71 -11.05 -15.68
CA CYS A 278 24.19 -12.03 -16.63
C CYS A 278 22.76 -12.42 -16.28
N LEU A 279 22.05 -12.94 -17.28
CA LEU A 279 20.76 -13.57 -17.06
C LEU A 279 20.98 -15.06 -16.79
N PRO A 280 20.14 -15.70 -15.94
CA PRO A 280 20.14 -17.14 -15.80
C PRO A 280 19.91 -17.81 -17.15
N GLY A 281 20.73 -18.78 -17.49
CA GLY A 281 20.59 -19.57 -18.71
C GLY A 281 20.30 -21.02 -18.37
N ASP A 282 19.98 -21.81 -19.40
CA ASP A 282 19.79 -23.24 -19.25
C ASP A 282 21.14 -23.95 -18.94
N ASN A 283 21.08 -24.89 -17.99
CA ASN A 283 22.21 -25.69 -17.61
C ASN A 283 22.56 -26.68 -18.73
N ARG A 284 23.87 -26.92 -18.91
CA ARG A 284 24.34 -28.05 -19.74
C ARG A 284 23.98 -29.36 -19.06
N ALA A 285 23.81 -30.43 -19.90
CA ALA A 285 23.48 -31.73 -19.35
C ALA A 285 24.52 -32.19 -18.30
N GLY A 286 24.03 -32.58 -17.11
CA GLY A 286 24.87 -33.04 -16.01
C GLY A 286 25.39 -31.92 -15.07
N GLU A 287 25.10 -30.65 -15.31
CA GLU A 287 25.46 -29.55 -14.43
C GLU A 287 24.21 -29.03 -13.70
N ARG A 288 24.28 -28.92 -12.37
CA ARG A 288 23.21 -28.30 -11.56
C ARG A 288 23.34 -26.78 -11.50
N LEU A 289 24.57 -26.30 -11.41
CA LEU A 289 24.89 -24.88 -11.38
C LEU A 289 26.26 -24.66 -12.01
N ARG A 290 26.34 -23.71 -12.93
CA ARG A 290 27.61 -23.19 -13.43
C ARG A 290 27.59 -21.66 -13.26
N THR A 291 28.58 -21.11 -12.59
CA THR A 291 28.83 -19.66 -12.55
C THR A 291 30.21 -19.36 -13.08
N GLN A 292 30.33 -18.24 -13.80
CA GLN A 292 31.61 -17.76 -14.30
C GLN A 292 31.81 -16.34 -13.89
N ALA A 293 32.95 -16.05 -13.29
CA ALA A 293 33.31 -14.72 -12.77
C ALA A 293 32.23 -14.11 -11.84
N VAL A 294 31.59 -14.94 -10.96
CA VAL A 294 30.63 -14.45 -10.00
C VAL A 294 31.34 -13.63 -8.93
N TYR A 295 30.79 -12.45 -8.62
CA TYR A 295 31.32 -11.55 -7.61
C TYR A 295 30.21 -11.10 -6.66
N HIS A 296 30.57 -10.63 -5.48
CA HIS A 296 29.64 -10.05 -4.52
C HIS A 296 29.50 -8.55 -4.80
N PRO A 297 28.32 -8.04 -5.13
CA PRO A 297 28.15 -6.64 -5.55
C PRO A 297 28.47 -5.62 -4.45
N LEU A 298 28.37 -6.00 -3.17
CA LEU A 298 28.61 -5.11 -2.02
C LEU A 298 30.04 -5.11 -1.52
N ILE A 299 30.95 -5.90 -2.12
CA ILE A 299 32.34 -5.96 -1.70
C ILE A 299 33.19 -5.21 -2.73
N GLU A 300 33.76 -4.07 -2.30
CA GLU A 300 34.71 -3.34 -3.11
C GLU A 300 35.91 -4.22 -3.49
N ASN A 301 36.31 -4.17 -4.76
CA ASN A 301 37.43 -4.97 -5.29
C ASN A 301 37.27 -6.47 -5.07
N CYS A 302 36.03 -6.97 -5.06
CA CYS A 302 35.73 -8.40 -4.95
C CYS A 302 36.46 -9.19 -6.05
N ILE A 303 37.13 -10.26 -5.67
CA ILE A 303 37.76 -11.16 -6.62
C ILE A 303 36.69 -12.11 -7.17
N PRO A 304 36.42 -12.07 -8.49
CA PRO A 304 35.44 -12.97 -9.10
C PRO A 304 35.86 -14.43 -9.03
N ASN A 305 34.89 -15.33 -8.84
CA ASN A 305 35.12 -16.75 -8.72
C ASN A 305 34.27 -17.54 -9.72
N ASP A 306 34.84 -18.66 -10.19
CA ASP A 306 34.12 -19.64 -11.00
C ASP A 306 33.67 -20.80 -10.13
N MET A 307 32.47 -21.32 -10.37
CA MET A 307 31.99 -22.50 -9.68
C MET A 307 31.17 -23.37 -10.61
N VAL A 308 31.43 -24.69 -10.54
CA VAL A 308 30.63 -25.69 -11.25
C VAL A 308 30.19 -26.75 -10.24
N LEU A 309 28.91 -26.95 -10.14
CA LEU A 309 28.28 -28.00 -9.34
C LEU A 309 27.65 -29.01 -10.31
N HIS A 310 28.07 -30.26 -10.21
CA HIS A 310 27.45 -31.37 -10.90
C HIS A 310 26.32 -31.98 -10.04
N GLU A 311 26.33 -33.26 -9.80
CA GLU A 311 25.31 -33.97 -9.01
C GLU A 311 25.51 -33.82 -7.48
N LYS A 312 26.61 -33.27 -7.02
CA LYS A 312 26.97 -33.15 -5.61
C LYS A 312 26.72 -31.71 -5.12
N SER A 313 26.35 -31.56 -3.84
CA SER A 313 26.30 -30.28 -3.16
C SER A 313 27.69 -29.86 -2.71
N ALA A 314 27.94 -28.55 -2.63
CA ALA A 314 29.17 -28.00 -2.05
C ALA A 314 28.84 -27.35 -0.71
N LEU A 315 29.71 -27.54 0.27
CA LEU A 315 29.71 -26.81 1.52
C LEU A 315 30.82 -25.76 1.47
N ILE A 316 30.48 -24.50 1.49
CA ILE A 316 31.45 -23.40 1.51
C ILE A 316 31.64 -23.01 2.97
N THR A 317 32.85 -23.09 3.48
CA THR A 317 33.22 -22.67 4.82
C THR A 317 34.34 -21.64 4.74
N GLY A 318 34.27 -20.63 5.58
CA GLY A 318 35.32 -19.62 5.73
C GLY A 318 35.40 -19.13 7.17
N SER A 319 36.56 -18.62 7.58
CA SER A 319 36.66 -17.88 8.85
C SER A 319 35.99 -16.53 8.66
N ASN A 320 34.95 -16.25 9.43
CA ASN A 320 34.46 -14.87 9.58
C ASN A 320 35.55 -14.08 10.31
N MET A 321 36.49 -13.53 9.55
CA MET A 321 37.33 -12.46 10.06
C MET A 321 36.63 -11.15 9.69
N ALA A 322 35.85 -10.62 10.67
CA ALA A 322 35.37 -9.26 10.63
C ALA A 322 36.56 -8.33 10.92
#